data_58e15113f6d66017023494f06be86fb9
#
_entry.id   58e15113f6d66017023494f06be86fb9
#
_cell.length_a   1.000
_cell.length_b   1.000
_cell.length_c   1.000
_cell.angle_alpha   90.00
_cell.angle_beta   90.00
_cell.angle_gamma   90.00
#
_symmetry.space_group_name_H-M   'P 1'
#
loop_
_entity.id
_entity.type
_entity.pdbx_description
1 polymer ?
#
loop_
_entity_poly.entity_id
_entity_poly.type
_entity_poly.pdbx_seq_one_letter_code
_entity_poly.pdbx_strand_id
1 'polypeptide(L)'
;MKPQSINSTMDSTIERLGDKLKTIGEVRERCGVGSISFGILHHGEVIFTGSTGHRDVLEKKEPDTSTLYTLCSISKSFIAAALGILVHQGKCKWTDAVGRYIPEFKPKGDVRVATKATFNDFLRHSGGLANPVVTLLGPEGKVLVSQEDFINVLNDAPNGNERFGTYYSRTWEYSNVSHGLLALVIERISEKRYADFISEEILKPLGMNDTVVYKSRLSSDANIAHSYVRLSDGSWCKQPDHEWTNECNTPVLAMVGIRSSIKDLLIWSAATMDAQWGEESKPLAALSNIEMNPLREVNSILNKAYWTRPHKDDLQTLSNFHLSWYKCVMPSSMVHWGSWNMSLADNGNKDQNYINENILGRDSPQQPLYKITGIGFCGTASVNLFPKTMSAVVVLGSGLNTGDPSDFTAAIMIQALFDLKKQIDIIPMVSYEREMRLRDWKSLKNDWNKHRDIYSVEHPAKEYVGEYTGLGITLTVRANAVSEGLQLIFNGREEIMQNLEYYNEDMYSYQPINRDNWLRGGWLDWDHFMVGILHFKRKNGLVSGVTWVWERGCDAALFNKGNT
;
A
#
# COMPACT_ATOMS: atom_id res chain seq x y z
N MET A 1 -48.02 4.82 -13.37
CA MET A 1 -46.91 5.19 -14.27
C MET A 1 -45.99 3.97 -14.39
N LYS A 2 -45.62 3.60 -15.61
CA LYS A 2 -45.09 2.27 -15.99
C LYS A 2 -43.64 2.04 -15.52
N PRO A 3 -43.23 0.75 -15.28
CA PRO A 3 -41.86 0.35 -14.89
C PRO A 3 -40.81 0.48 -16.00
N GLN A 4 -41.09 1.16 -17.09
CA GLN A 4 -40.18 1.26 -18.26
C GLN A 4 -39.00 2.24 -18.10
N SER A 5 -38.97 3.09 -17.08
CA SER A 5 -37.91 4.09 -16.95
C SER A 5 -36.62 3.59 -16.25
N ILE A 6 -36.69 2.57 -15.42
CA ILE A 6 -35.52 2.09 -14.66
C ILE A 6 -34.61 1.25 -15.57
N ASN A 7 -35.14 0.37 -16.39
CA ASN A 7 -34.33 -0.44 -17.31
C ASN A 7 -33.60 0.40 -18.35
N SER A 8 -34.27 1.42 -18.94
CA SER A 8 -33.63 2.27 -19.95
C SER A 8 -32.48 3.14 -19.38
N THR A 9 -32.56 3.54 -18.11
CA THR A 9 -31.49 4.30 -17.44
C THR A 9 -30.31 3.37 -17.11
N MET A 10 -30.56 2.14 -16.69
CA MET A 10 -29.53 1.16 -16.41
C MET A 10 -28.78 0.76 -17.69
N ASP A 11 -29.52 0.50 -18.77
CA ASP A 11 -28.94 0.16 -20.08
C ASP A 11 -28.02 1.27 -20.59
N SER A 12 -28.44 2.55 -20.47
CA SER A 12 -27.61 3.69 -20.86
C SER A 12 -26.35 3.84 -19.99
N THR A 13 -26.42 3.45 -18.72
CA THR A 13 -25.24 3.46 -17.83
C THR A 13 -24.24 2.38 -18.22
N ILE A 14 -24.72 1.16 -18.53
CA ILE A 14 -23.87 0.06 -18.99
C ILE A 14 -23.21 0.42 -20.32
N GLU A 15 -23.93 1.04 -21.26
CA GLU A 15 -23.36 1.52 -22.52
C GLU A 15 -22.25 2.54 -22.30
N ARG A 16 -22.48 3.57 -21.47
CA ARG A 16 -21.43 4.57 -21.12
C ARG A 16 -20.19 3.94 -20.50
N LEU A 17 -20.36 2.92 -19.63
CA LEU A 17 -19.25 2.18 -19.04
C LEU A 17 -18.49 1.40 -20.12
N GLY A 18 -19.20 0.75 -21.04
CA GLY A 18 -18.64 0.01 -22.16
C GLY A 18 -17.79 0.90 -23.09
N ASP A 19 -18.23 2.12 -23.36
CA ASP A 19 -17.51 3.09 -24.20
C ASP A 19 -16.12 3.47 -23.64
N LYS A 20 -15.87 3.23 -22.35
CA LYS A 20 -14.58 3.58 -21.70
C LYS A 20 -13.53 2.49 -21.82
N LEU A 21 -13.85 1.30 -22.30
CA LEU A 21 -12.92 0.16 -22.37
C LEU A 21 -11.64 0.49 -23.17
N LYS A 22 -11.79 1.19 -24.30
CA LYS A 22 -10.64 1.61 -25.11
C LYS A 22 -9.72 2.57 -24.34
N THR A 23 -10.28 3.55 -23.65
CA THR A 23 -9.52 4.52 -22.85
C THR A 23 -8.80 3.83 -21.69
N ILE A 24 -9.42 2.85 -21.03
CA ILE A 24 -8.78 2.05 -19.98
C ILE A 24 -7.62 1.23 -20.54
N GLY A 25 -7.76 0.66 -21.75
CA GLY A 25 -6.67 0.00 -22.45
C GLY A 25 -5.47 0.93 -22.69
N GLU A 26 -5.74 2.19 -23.05
CA GLU A 26 -4.70 3.22 -23.22
C GLU A 26 -4.04 3.61 -21.88
N VAL A 27 -4.81 3.75 -20.82
CA VAL A 27 -4.27 3.95 -19.46
C VAL A 27 -3.30 2.83 -19.10
N ARG A 28 -3.68 1.56 -19.29
CA ARG A 28 -2.82 0.40 -19.02
C ARG A 28 -1.50 0.45 -19.78
N GLU A 29 -1.57 0.75 -21.09
CA GLU A 29 -0.37 0.86 -21.94
C GLU A 29 0.55 2.00 -21.51
N ARG A 30 -0.01 3.17 -21.21
CA ARG A 30 0.77 4.35 -20.79
C ARG A 30 1.39 4.18 -19.41
N CYS A 31 0.66 3.56 -18.47
CA CYS A 31 1.19 3.19 -17.16
C CYS A 31 2.21 2.04 -17.24
N GLY A 32 2.23 1.26 -18.34
CA GLY A 32 3.20 0.19 -18.57
C GLY A 32 3.04 -0.99 -17.62
N VAL A 33 1.79 -1.45 -17.39
CA VAL A 33 1.45 -2.60 -16.53
C VAL A 33 0.78 -3.72 -17.31
N GLY A 34 0.85 -4.96 -16.79
CA GLY A 34 0.40 -6.16 -17.49
C GLY A 34 -1.11 -6.19 -17.74
N SER A 35 -1.91 -5.94 -16.71
CA SER A 35 -3.38 -5.97 -16.78
C SER A 35 -4.06 -5.03 -15.80
N ILE A 36 -5.30 -4.69 -16.13
CA ILE A 36 -6.25 -4.01 -15.23
C ILE A 36 -7.56 -4.80 -15.27
N SER A 37 -8.15 -5.07 -14.10
CA SER A 37 -9.52 -5.59 -13.96
C SER A 37 -10.35 -4.63 -13.13
N PHE A 38 -11.63 -4.52 -13.41
CA PHE A 38 -12.54 -3.61 -12.70
C PHE A 38 -13.95 -4.16 -12.60
N GLY A 39 -14.69 -3.67 -11.61
CA GLY A 39 -16.10 -4.03 -11.39
C GLY A 39 -16.89 -2.88 -10.79
N ILE A 40 -18.16 -2.80 -11.17
CA ILE A 40 -19.10 -1.75 -10.78
C ILE A 40 -20.30 -2.36 -10.09
N LEU A 41 -20.51 -1.93 -8.85
CA LEU A 41 -21.74 -2.13 -8.11
C LEU A 41 -22.58 -0.85 -8.23
N HIS A 42 -23.86 -0.94 -8.52
CA HIS A 42 -24.78 0.20 -8.56
C HIS A 42 -26.15 -0.18 -8.02
N HIS A 43 -26.65 0.64 -7.10
CA HIS A 43 -27.88 0.34 -6.35
C HIS A 43 -27.90 -1.06 -5.71
N GLY A 44 -26.74 -1.51 -5.22
CA GLY A 44 -26.58 -2.81 -4.58
C GLY A 44 -26.49 -4.01 -5.53
N GLU A 45 -26.45 -3.79 -6.83
CA GLU A 45 -26.33 -4.82 -7.86
C GLU A 45 -25.01 -4.70 -8.64
N VAL A 46 -24.40 -5.82 -9.00
CA VAL A 46 -23.24 -5.84 -9.91
C VAL A 46 -23.74 -5.63 -11.34
N ILE A 47 -23.43 -4.46 -11.93
CA ILE A 47 -23.94 -4.08 -13.25
C ILE A 47 -22.89 -4.19 -14.36
N PHE A 48 -21.60 -4.14 -14.03
CA PHE A 48 -20.54 -4.17 -15.03
C PHE A 48 -19.25 -4.74 -14.47
N THR A 49 -18.57 -5.58 -15.25
CA THR A 49 -17.20 -6.06 -14.98
C THR A 49 -16.42 -6.08 -16.28
N GLY A 50 -15.12 -5.88 -16.18
CA GLY A 50 -14.26 -5.93 -17.36
C GLY A 50 -12.79 -6.02 -16.99
N SER A 51 -11.98 -6.25 -18.00
CA SER A 51 -10.53 -6.31 -17.87
C SER A 51 -9.85 -5.90 -19.17
N THR A 52 -8.56 -5.57 -19.09
CA THR A 52 -7.69 -5.30 -20.24
C THR A 52 -6.29 -5.81 -19.99
N GLY A 53 -5.58 -6.21 -21.05
CA GLY A 53 -4.23 -6.76 -21.00
C GLY A 53 -4.20 -8.22 -20.61
N HIS A 54 -3.08 -8.68 -20.03
CA HIS A 54 -2.83 -10.08 -19.73
C HIS A 54 -2.39 -10.24 -18.26
N ARG A 55 -3.02 -11.20 -17.54
CA ARG A 55 -2.58 -11.59 -16.18
C ARG A 55 -1.23 -12.30 -16.19
N ASP A 56 -0.88 -12.90 -17.31
CA ASP A 56 0.46 -13.32 -17.68
C ASP A 56 0.79 -12.84 -19.09
N VAL A 57 1.68 -11.87 -19.20
CA VAL A 57 2.01 -11.21 -20.48
C VAL A 57 2.79 -12.14 -21.41
N LEU A 58 3.67 -12.97 -20.86
CA LEU A 58 4.50 -13.89 -21.65
C LEU A 58 3.67 -15.04 -22.22
N GLU A 59 2.73 -15.55 -21.45
CA GLU A 59 1.83 -16.62 -21.86
C GLU A 59 0.55 -16.13 -22.52
N LYS A 60 0.36 -14.80 -22.61
CA LYS A 60 -0.84 -14.14 -23.18
C LYS A 60 -2.15 -14.60 -22.54
N LYS A 61 -2.14 -14.91 -21.24
CA LYS A 61 -3.33 -15.29 -20.50
C LYS A 61 -4.11 -14.05 -20.08
N GLU A 62 -5.38 -13.97 -20.46
CA GLU A 62 -6.26 -12.87 -20.11
C GLU A 62 -6.77 -13.00 -18.67
N PRO A 63 -7.02 -11.88 -17.95
CA PRO A 63 -7.67 -11.91 -16.66
C PRO A 63 -9.20 -12.07 -16.80
N ASP A 64 -9.80 -12.69 -15.80
CA ASP A 64 -11.25 -12.77 -15.60
C ASP A 64 -11.67 -12.20 -14.24
N THR A 65 -12.95 -12.32 -13.87
CA THR A 65 -13.49 -11.79 -12.62
C THR A 65 -12.96 -12.47 -11.37
N SER A 66 -12.43 -13.70 -11.49
CA SER A 66 -11.82 -14.49 -10.40
C SER A 66 -10.28 -14.42 -10.40
N THR A 67 -9.67 -13.64 -11.30
CA THR A 67 -8.23 -13.46 -11.31
C THR A 67 -7.77 -12.72 -10.04
N LEU A 68 -6.76 -13.29 -9.37
CA LEU A 68 -6.23 -12.79 -8.11
C LEU A 68 -5.16 -11.73 -8.32
N TYR A 69 -5.34 -10.59 -7.70
CA TYR A 69 -4.39 -9.49 -7.62
C TYR A 69 -3.95 -9.28 -6.18
N THR A 70 -2.72 -8.82 -5.97
CA THR A 70 -2.26 -8.40 -4.64
C THR A 70 -2.95 -7.09 -4.26
N LEU A 71 -3.61 -7.07 -3.11
CA LEU A 71 -4.39 -5.92 -2.65
C LEU A 71 -3.54 -4.80 -2.07
N CYS A 72 -2.28 -5.07 -1.75
CA CYS A 72 -1.42 -4.13 -1.04
C CYS A 72 -2.16 -3.55 0.18
N SER A 73 -2.19 -2.23 0.34
CA SER A 73 -2.77 -1.57 1.52
C SER A 73 -4.28 -1.74 1.71
N ILE A 74 -5.04 -2.24 0.73
CA ILE A 74 -6.43 -2.62 0.97
C ILE A 74 -6.53 -3.74 2.01
N SER A 75 -5.48 -4.56 2.17
CA SER A 75 -5.35 -5.56 3.25
C SER A 75 -5.66 -4.99 4.64
N LYS A 76 -5.37 -3.70 4.87
CA LYS A 76 -5.60 -3.02 6.15
C LYS A 76 -7.08 -2.90 6.53
N SER A 77 -7.99 -2.87 5.55
CA SER A 77 -9.43 -2.83 5.82
C SER A 77 -9.94 -4.09 6.50
N PHE A 78 -9.33 -5.24 6.21
CA PHE A 78 -9.66 -6.51 6.88
C PHE A 78 -9.23 -6.52 8.36
N ILE A 79 -8.13 -5.82 8.70
CA ILE A 79 -7.70 -5.65 10.10
C ILE A 79 -8.74 -4.85 10.90
N ALA A 80 -9.23 -3.76 10.32
CA ALA A 80 -10.27 -2.94 10.95
C ALA A 80 -11.55 -3.75 11.18
N ALA A 81 -11.97 -4.55 10.20
CA ALA A 81 -13.11 -5.43 10.30
C ALA A 81 -12.91 -6.52 11.38
N ALA A 82 -11.76 -7.19 11.40
CA ALA A 82 -11.42 -8.21 12.37
C ALA A 82 -11.45 -7.68 13.82
N LEU A 83 -10.84 -6.52 14.05
CA LEU A 83 -10.92 -5.86 15.36
C LEU A 83 -12.36 -5.49 15.72
N GLY A 84 -13.15 -5.03 14.74
CA GLY A 84 -14.56 -4.74 14.96
C GLY A 84 -15.36 -5.96 15.42
N ILE A 85 -15.11 -7.12 14.81
CA ILE A 85 -15.72 -8.40 15.23
C ILE A 85 -15.33 -8.74 16.66
N LEU A 86 -14.05 -8.62 17.02
CA LEU A 86 -13.57 -8.87 18.39
C LEU A 86 -14.16 -7.88 19.41
N VAL A 87 -14.35 -6.62 19.02
CA VAL A 87 -15.01 -5.61 19.87
C VAL A 87 -16.49 -5.95 20.05
N HIS A 88 -17.19 -6.36 19.00
CA HIS A 88 -18.59 -6.81 19.08
C HIS A 88 -18.72 -8.03 19.99
N GLN A 89 -17.81 -8.99 19.90
CA GLN A 89 -17.73 -10.16 20.78
C GLN A 89 -17.38 -9.81 22.24
N GLY A 90 -17.15 -8.53 22.57
CA GLY A 90 -16.81 -8.06 23.92
C GLY A 90 -15.39 -8.44 24.38
N LYS A 91 -14.53 -8.96 23.48
CA LYS A 91 -13.18 -9.40 23.81
C LYS A 91 -12.19 -8.26 24.00
N CYS A 92 -12.47 -7.10 23.40
CA CYS A 92 -11.68 -5.87 23.50
C CYS A 92 -12.54 -4.64 23.24
N LYS A 93 -11.92 -3.44 23.34
CA LYS A 93 -12.57 -2.16 23.06
C LYS A 93 -11.74 -1.36 22.07
N TRP A 94 -12.38 -0.57 21.23
CA TRP A 94 -11.70 0.37 20.32
C TRP A 94 -10.72 1.31 21.03
N THR A 95 -10.96 1.59 22.31
CA THR A 95 -10.17 2.49 23.17
C THR A 95 -9.11 1.76 23.98
N ASP A 96 -8.94 0.45 23.81
CA ASP A 96 -7.88 -0.28 24.50
C ASP A 96 -6.50 0.11 23.94
N ALA A 97 -5.54 0.27 24.84
CA ALA A 97 -4.15 0.50 24.47
C ALA A 97 -3.49 -0.79 23.99
N VAL A 98 -2.70 -0.70 22.90
CA VAL A 98 -2.07 -1.87 22.28
C VAL A 98 -1.13 -2.60 23.25
N GLY A 99 -0.38 -1.88 24.08
CA GLY A 99 0.54 -2.48 25.05
C GLY A 99 -0.14 -3.38 26.10
N ARG A 100 -1.47 -3.31 26.24
CA ARG A 100 -2.24 -4.25 27.08
C ARG A 100 -2.18 -5.69 26.54
N TYR A 101 -2.14 -5.84 25.21
CA TYR A 101 -2.17 -7.13 24.52
C TYR A 101 -0.79 -7.57 24.04
N ILE A 102 0.13 -6.62 23.84
CA ILE A 102 1.52 -6.85 23.43
C ILE A 102 2.44 -6.22 24.48
N PRO A 103 2.63 -6.84 25.65
CA PRO A 103 3.42 -6.26 26.75
C PRO A 103 4.92 -6.16 26.44
N GLU A 104 5.42 -6.88 25.44
CA GLU A 104 6.76 -6.78 24.91
C GLU A 104 6.97 -5.54 24.01
N PHE A 105 5.90 -4.87 23.56
CA PHE A 105 5.99 -3.61 22.84
C PHE A 105 6.29 -2.46 23.80
N LYS A 106 7.56 -2.04 23.82
CA LYS A 106 8.11 -1.02 24.72
C LYS A 106 8.96 -0.04 23.93
N PRO A 107 8.35 0.86 23.13
CA PRO A 107 9.07 1.79 22.27
C PRO A 107 9.99 2.70 23.06
N LYS A 108 11.25 2.81 22.66
CA LYS A 108 12.29 3.61 23.33
C LYS A 108 12.04 5.12 23.26
N GLY A 109 11.32 5.60 22.25
CA GLY A 109 11.05 7.03 22.06
C GLY A 109 9.97 7.55 23.02
N ASP A 110 8.71 7.17 22.79
CA ASP A 110 7.56 7.61 23.58
C ASP A 110 6.75 6.43 24.11
N VAL A 111 6.85 6.17 25.41
CA VAL A 111 6.12 5.08 26.07
C VAL A 111 4.60 5.18 25.93
N ARG A 112 4.06 6.39 25.65
CA ARG A 112 2.62 6.58 25.44
C ARG A 112 2.12 5.88 24.17
N VAL A 113 3.00 5.64 23.20
CA VAL A 113 2.69 4.86 21.99
C VAL A 113 2.25 3.43 22.33
N ALA A 114 2.82 2.83 23.37
CA ALA A 114 2.38 1.51 23.85
C ALA A 114 1.25 1.62 24.90
N THR A 115 1.36 2.55 25.86
CA THR A 115 0.52 2.57 27.06
C THR A 115 -0.80 3.33 26.89
N LYS A 116 -0.91 4.20 25.88
CA LYS A 116 -2.07 5.08 25.66
C LYS A 116 -2.62 5.05 24.25
N ALA A 117 -1.78 4.79 23.21
CA ALA A 117 -2.29 4.74 21.85
C ALA A 117 -3.25 3.54 21.70
N THR A 118 -4.44 3.85 21.23
CA THR A 118 -5.57 2.92 21.12
C THR A 118 -5.63 2.26 19.75
N PHE A 119 -6.47 1.23 19.60
CA PHE A 119 -6.75 0.64 18.28
C PHE A 119 -7.22 1.69 17.28
N ASN A 120 -8.07 2.64 17.70
CA ASN A 120 -8.50 3.75 16.87
C ASN A 120 -7.33 4.61 16.40
N ASP A 121 -6.38 4.90 17.28
CA ASP A 121 -5.22 5.74 16.93
C ASP A 121 -4.33 5.06 15.90
N PHE A 122 -4.09 3.77 16.01
CA PHE A 122 -3.30 3.02 15.05
C PHE A 122 -4.02 2.85 13.70
N LEU A 123 -5.31 2.52 13.71
CA LEU A 123 -6.09 2.35 12.48
C LEU A 123 -6.26 3.66 11.70
N ARG A 124 -6.23 4.81 12.35
CA ARG A 124 -6.29 6.13 11.69
C ARG A 124 -4.93 6.80 11.49
N HIS A 125 -3.82 6.07 11.72
CA HIS A 125 -2.45 6.56 11.56
C HIS A 125 -2.07 7.75 12.45
N SER A 126 -2.58 7.82 13.66
CA SER A 126 -2.24 8.81 14.68
C SER A 126 -1.64 8.19 15.95
N GLY A 127 -1.20 6.94 15.88
CA GLY A 127 -0.65 6.20 17.02
C GLY A 127 0.76 6.61 17.42
N GLY A 128 1.47 7.42 16.61
CA GLY A 128 2.82 7.88 16.90
C GLY A 128 3.93 6.87 16.59
N LEU A 129 3.64 5.84 15.77
CA LEU A 129 4.64 4.89 15.29
C LEU A 129 5.41 5.43 14.10
N ALA A 130 6.74 5.32 14.15
CA ALA A 130 7.58 5.39 12.96
C ALA A 130 7.21 4.28 11.97
N ASN A 131 7.57 4.44 10.71
CA ASN A 131 7.22 3.50 9.64
C ASN A 131 8.47 2.86 9.01
N PRO A 132 9.21 1.98 9.71
CA PRO A 132 10.48 1.43 9.26
C PRO A 132 10.31 0.38 8.14
N VAL A 133 9.64 0.73 7.05
CA VAL A 133 9.32 -0.22 5.97
C VAL A 133 10.58 -0.75 5.29
N VAL A 134 11.59 0.09 5.09
CA VAL A 134 12.85 -0.32 4.44
C VAL A 134 13.62 -1.35 5.27
N THR A 135 13.48 -1.33 6.60
CA THR A 135 14.07 -2.36 7.47
C THR A 135 13.27 -3.66 7.47
N LEU A 136 12.04 -3.64 6.98
CA LEU A 136 11.16 -4.81 6.91
C LEU A 136 11.15 -5.46 5.53
N LEU A 137 11.19 -4.64 4.46
CA LEU A 137 11.04 -5.06 3.07
C LEU A 137 12.29 -4.71 2.27
N GLY A 138 13.00 -5.71 1.81
CA GLY A 138 14.26 -5.58 1.10
C GLY A 138 14.16 -5.83 -0.41
N PRO A 139 15.32 -6.09 -1.02
CA PRO A 139 15.42 -6.41 -2.43
C PRO A 139 14.51 -7.57 -2.83
N GLU A 140 14.03 -7.54 -4.08
CA GLU A 140 13.22 -8.61 -4.69
C GLU A 140 11.94 -8.95 -3.92
N GLY A 141 11.39 -7.97 -3.19
CA GLY A 141 10.22 -8.18 -2.34
C GLY A 141 10.44 -9.16 -1.17
N LYS A 142 11.69 -9.33 -0.76
CA LYS A 142 12.05 -10.17 0.39
C LYS A 142 11.70 -9.48 1.70
N VAL A 143 11.31 -10.27 2.69
CA VAL A 143 11.03 -9.78 4.05
C VAL A 143 12.30 -9.90 4.87
N LEU A 144 12.87 -8.79 5.31
CA LEU A 144 14.17 -8.78 6.01
C LEU A 144 14.08 -9.20 7.48
N VAL A 145 12.93 -9.02 8.12
CA VAL A 145 12.74 -9.20 9.56
C VAL A 145 11.78 -10.35 9.82
N SER A 146 12.17 -11.27 10.71
CA SER A 146 11.28 -12.34 11.17
C SER A 146 10.08 -11.78 11.94
N GLN A 147 9.03 -12.59 12.11
CA GLN A 147 7.88 -12.18 12.93
C GLN A 147 8.27 -11.94 14.39
N GLU A 148 9.20 -12.74 14.91
CA GLU A 148 9.71 -12.64 16.28
C GLU A 148 10.47 -11.32 16.51
N ASP A 149 11.22 -10.85 15.51
CA ASP A 149 12.02 -9.63 15.60
C ASP A 149 11.24 -8.36 15.28
N PHE A 150 10.02 -8.48 14.73
CA PHE A 150 9.20 -7.34 14.34
C PHE A 150 8.98 -6.34 15.50
N ILE A 151 8.68 -6.83 16.70
CA ILE A 151 8.50 -5.97 17.88
C ILE A 151 9.81 -5.30 18.30
N ASN A 152 10.96 -5.97 18.13
CA ASN A 152 12.27 -5.39 18.43
C ASN A 152 12.56 -4.18 17.52
N VAL A 153 12.26 -4.31 16.22
CA VAL A 153 12.37 -3.19 15.25
C VAL A 153 11.48 -2.02 15.68
N LEU A 154 10.23 -2.27 16.07
CA LEU A 154 9.32 -1.23 16.52
C LEU A 154 9.76 -0.57 17.84
N ASN A 155 10.36 -1.34 18.74
CA ASN A 155 10.87 -0.81 20.00
C ASN A 155 12.08 0.09 19.80
N ASP A 156 12.92 -0.22 18.82
CA ASP A 156 14.16 0.51 18.51
C ASP A 156 13.93 1.71 17.58
N ALA A 157 12.85 1.71 16.79
CA ALA A 157 12.50 2.83 15.91
C ALA A 157 12.22 4.11 16.72
N PRO A 158 12.51 5.31 16.17
CA PRO A 158 12.34 6.60 16.85
C PRO A 158 10.85 7.01 16.91
N ASN A 159 10.04 6.23 17.62
CA ASN A 159 8.62 6.47 17.81
C ASN A 159 8.37 7.70 18.68
N GLY A 160 7.27 8.40 18.44
CA GLY A 160 6.88 9.58 19.20
C GLY A 160 7.80 10.79 19.00
N ASN A 161 8.54 10.84 17.89
CA ASN A 161 9.53 11.89 17.62
C ASN A 161 8.88 13.13 16.98
N GLU A 162 9.10 14.29 17.58
CA GLU A 162 8.59 15.60 17.12
C GLU A 162 9.04 15.94 15.70
N ARG A 163 10.31 15.67 15.40
CA ARG A 163 10.93 16.02 14.12
C ARG A 163 10.28 15.30 12.94
N PHE A 164 9.81 14.08 13.16
CA PHE A 164 9.19 13.23 12.11
C PHE A 164 7.66 13.24 12.16
N GLY A 165 7.05 14.10 12.98
CA GLY A 165 5.60 14.15 13.10
C GLY A 165 4.96 12.93 13.74
N THR A 166 5.74 12.00 14.31
CA THR A 166 5.25 10.75 14.91
C THR A 166 4.74 10.93 16.35
N TYR A 167 4.16 12.09 16.68
CA TYR A 167 3.58 12.32 17.98
C TYR A 167 2.26 11.57 18.15
N TYR A 168 2.18 10.78 19.21
CA TYR A 168 0.93 10.15 19.62
C TYR A 168 -0.21 11.20 19.70
N SER A 169 -1.28 10.93 18.95
CA SER A 169 -2.52 11.71 18.93
C SER A 169 -2.41 13.18 18.48
N ARG A 170 -1.25 13.64 18.00
CA ARG A 170 -1.05 15.03 17.53
C ARG A 170 -0.86 15.15 16.04
N THR A 171 -0.27 14.13 15.42
CA THR A 171 0.05 14.14 14.00
C THR A 171 -0.55 12.94 13.31
N TRP A 172 -0.91 13.12 12.07
CA TRP A 172 -1.27 12.03 11.17
C TRP A 172 -0.03 11.67 10.35
N GLU A 173 0.44 10.43 10.53
CA GLU A 173 1.57 9.90 9.78
C GLU A 173 1.25 8.47 9.35
N TYR A 174 1.21 8.25 8.03
CA TYR A 174 0.89 6.94 7.51
C TYR A 174 1.90 5.89 7.97
N SER A 175 1.46 4.89 8.71
CA SER A 175 2.31 3.83 9.22
C SER A 175 1.77 2.46 8.82
N ASN A 176 2.53 1.75 7.99
CA ASN A 176 2.22 0.35 7.63
C ASN A 176 2.31 -0.56 8.86
N VAL A 177 3.37 -0.37 9.66
CA VAL A 177 3.68 -1.23 10.80
C VAL A 177 2.63 -1.18 11.91
N SER A 178 1.85 -0.09 12.02
CA SER A 178 0.74 -0.03 12.97
C SER A 178 -0.30 -1.12 12.70
N HIS A 179 -0.55 -1.43 11.44
CA HIS A 179 -1.47 -2.50 11.05
C HIS A 179 -0.87 -3.90 11.26
N GLY A 180 0.44 -4.06 11.03
CA GLY A 180 1.15 -5.29 11.41
C GLY A 180 1.06 -5.57 12.92
N LEU A 181 1.25 -4.53 13.74
CA LEU A 181 1.10 -4.64 15.19
C LEU A 181 -0.33 -5.01 15.61
N LEU A 182 -1.35 -4.40 14.98
CA LEU A 182 -2.75 -4.74 15.24
C LEU A 182 -3.10 -6.17 14.81
N ALA A 183 -2.46 -6.72 13.77
CA ALA A 183 -2.64 -8.12 13.40
C ALA A 183 -2.13 -9.07 14.50
N LEU A 184 -1.00 -8.76 15.12
CA LEU A 184 -0.53 -9.50 16.31
C LEU A 184 -1.49 -9.38 17.51
N VAL A 185 -2.11 -8.20 17.70
CA VAL A 185 -3.18 -8.02 18.70
C VAL A 185 -4.37 -8.94 18.41
N ILE A 186 -4.79 -9.05 17.14
CA ILE A 186 -5.87 -9.97 16.75
C ILE A 186 -5.50 -11.41 17.11
N GLU A 187 -4.28 -11.86 16.81
CA GLU A 187 -3.81 -13.21 17.17
C GLU A 187 -3.85 -13.44 18.69
N ARG A 188 -3.39 -12.47 19.48
CA ARG A 188 -3.39 -12.57 20.96
C ARG A 188 -4.78 -12.63 21.57
N ILE A 189 -5.74 -11.88 21.02
CA ILE A 189 -7.12 -11.83 21.54
C ILE A 189 -7.92 -13.06 21.07
N SER A 190 -7.74 -13.47 19.81
CA SER A 190 -8.53 -14.56 19.22
C SER A 190 -7.97 -15.95 19.49
N GLU A 191 -6.69 -16.05 19.88
CA GLU A 191 -5.91 -17.29 19.98
C GLU A 191 -5.84 -18.07 18.65
N LYS A 192 -6.07 -17.36 17.52
CA LYS A 192 -5.98 -17.88 16.15
C LYS A 192 -4.89 -17.14 15.40
N ARG A 193 -4.27 -17.78 14.41
CA ARG A 193 -3.42 -17.06 13.44
C ARG A 193 -4.28 -16.03 12.71
N TYR A 194 -3.72 -14.85 12.45
CA TYR A 194 -4.42 -13.75 11.78
C TYR A 194 -5.15 -14.18 10.52
N ALA A 195 -4.47 -14.92 9.65
CA ALA A 195 -5.09 -15.32 8.37
C ALA A 195 -6.18 -16.38 8.53
N ASP A 196 -6.11 -17.24 9.54
CA ASP A 196 -7.19 -18.19 9.85
C ASP A 196 -8.39 -17.42 10.39
N PHE A 197 -8.18 -16.44 11.28
CA PHE A 197 -9.24 -15.57 11.77
C PHE A 197 -9.95 -14.84 10.63
N ILE A 198 -9.21 -14.18 9.74
CA ILE A 198 -9.79 -13.50 8.55
C ILE A 198 -10.58 -14.49 7.69
N SER A 199 -10.02 -15.67 7.43
CA SER A 199 -10.65 -16.67 6.58
C SER A 199 -11.96 -17.20 7.17
N GLU A 200 -11.98 -17.48 8.47
CA GLU A 200 -13.13 -18.08 9.17
C GLU A 200 -14.22 -17.07 9.50
N GLU A 201 -13.84 -15.89 9.99
CA GLU A 201 -14.79 -14.91 10.54
C GLU A 201 -15.27 -13.90 9.47
N ILE A 202 -14.55 -13.75 8.35
CA ILE A 202 -14.87 -12.75 7.32
C ILE A 202 -15.07 -13.40 5.95
N LEU A 203 -14.02 -14.05 5.38
CA LEU A 203 -14.06 -14.48 3.99
C LEU A 203 -15.10 -15.58 3.75
N LYS A 204 -15.10 -16.61 4.59
CA LYS A 204 -16.02 -17.72 4.48
C LYS A 204 -17.49 -17.31 4.68
N PRO A 205 -17.86 -16.53 5.71
CA PRO A 205 -19.23 -16.04 5.85
C PRO A 205 -19.71 -15.16 4.69
N LEU A 206 -18.81 -14.38 4.10
CA LEU A 206 -19.11 -13.54 2.93
C LEU A 206 -19.05 -14.28 1.59
N GLY A 207 -18.68 -15.57 1.57
CA GLY A 207 -18.53 -16.30 0.33
C GLY A 207 -17.41 -15.77 -0.58
N MET A 208 -16.41 -15.11 -0.03
CA MET A 208 -15.23 -14.58 -0.76
C MET A 208 -14.24 -15.71 -1.04
N ASN A 209 -14.64 -16.65 -1.90
CA ASN A 209 -13.95 -17.92 -2.09
C ASN A 209 -12.66 -17.81 -2.92
N ASP A 210 -12.49 -16.73 -3.70
CA ASP A 210 -11.29 -16.49 -4.47
C ASP A 210 -10.19 -15.84 -3.60
N THR A 211 -10.58 -15.10 -2.54
CA THR A 211 -9.65 -14.33 -1.70
C THR A 211 -8.75 -15.22 -0.87
N VAL A 212 -7.44 -14.94 -0.93
CA VAL A 212 -6.41 -15.72 -0.25
C VAL A 212 -5.55 -14.85 0.64
N VAL A 213 -5.46 -15.24 1.90
CA VAL A 213 -4.58 -14.57 2.87
C VAL A 213 -3.18 -15.17 2.83
N TYR A 214 -3.05 -16.49 2.58
CA TYR A 214 -1.77 -17.18 2.44
C TYR A 214 -1.52 -17.65 1.01
N LYS A 215 -0.32 -17.40 0.51
CA LYS A 215 0.13 -17.90 -0.79
C LYS A 215 0.13 -19.43 -0.88
N SER A 216 0.45 -20.14 0.18
CA SER A 216 0.48 -21.60 0.22
C SER A 216 -0.88 -22.26 -0.03
N ARG A 217 -1.97 -21.52 0.07
CA ARG A 217 -3.31 -22.00 -0.31
C ARG A 217 -3.57 -21.93 -1.81
N LEU A 218 -2.65 -21.35 -2.58
CA LEU A 218 -2.74 -21.29 -4.03
C LEU A 218 -2.16 -22.56 -4.66
N SER A 219 -2.87 -23.13 -5.62
CA SER A 219 -2.33 -24.16 -6.49
C SER A 219 -1.27 -23.59 -7.44
N SER A 220 -0.40 -24.44 -7.98
CA SER A 220 0.64 -24.01 -8.92
C SER A 220 0.12 -23.40 -10.21
N ASP A 221 -1.11 -23.71 -10.58
CA ASP A 221 -1.84 -23.21 -11.75
C ASP A 221 -2.88 -22.13 -11.40
N ALA A 222 -2.79 -21.55 -10.19
CA ALA A 222 -3.75 -20.55 -9.72
C ALA A 222 -3.92 -19.38 -10.71
N ASN A 223 -5.13 -18.89 -10.78
CA ASN A 223 -5.51 -17.74 -11.62
C ASN A 223 -4.99 -16.42 -11.03
N ILE A 224 -3.69 -16.15 -11.17
CA ILE A 224 -3.00 -15.00 -10.58
C ILE A 224 -2.59 -14.00 -11.67
N ALA A 225 -2.77 -12.71 -11.40
CA ALA A 225 -2.16 -11.65 -12.17
C ALA A 225 -0.72 -11.43 -11.68
N HIS A 226 0.25 -11.83 -12.50
CA HIS A 226 1.64 -11.59 -12.23
C HIS A 226 1.99 -10.12 -12.44
N SER A 227 2.91 -9.60 -11.63
CA SER A 227 3.41 -8.25 -11.80
C SER A 227 4.31 -8.16 -13.03
N TYR A 228 3.90 -7.33 -13.98
CA TYR A 228 4.68 -7.00 -15.18
C TYR A 228 4.83 -5.50 -15.30
N VAL A 229 6.04 -5.08 -15.65
CA VAL A 229 6.37 -3.67 -15.91
C VAL A 229 7.06 -3.53 -17.26
N ARG A 230 6.89 -2.38 -17.88
CA ARG A 230 7.55 -2.05 -19.14
C ARG A 230 8.88 -1.34 -18.85
N LEU A 231 9.96 -1.87 -19.39
CA LEU A 231 11.31 -1.31 -19.31
C LEU A 231 11.52 -0.13 -20.26
N SER A 232 12.67 0.52 -20.16
CA SER A 232 13.00 1.69 -20.98
C SER A 232 13.11 1.38 -22.48
N ASP A 233 13.48 0.15 -22.83
CA ASP A 233 13.52 -0.34 -24.22
C ASP A 233 12.15 -0.78 -24.76
N GLY A 234 11.09 -0.67 -23.95
CA GLY A 234 9.75 -1.10 -24.30
C GLY A 234 9.46 -2.59 -24.08
N SER A 235 10.43 -3.38 -23.66
CA SER A 235 10.24 -4.80 -23.34
C SER A 235 9.45 -5.00 -22.04
N TRP A 236 8.77 -6.15 -21.92
CA TRP A 236 8.09 -6.54 -20.68
C TRP A 236 9.04 -7.28 -19.75
N CYS A 237 8.98 -6.94 -18.48
CA CYS A 237 9.69 -7.62 -17.41
C CYS A 237 8.70 -8.16 -16.39
N LYS A 238 8.73 -9.48 -16.14
CA LYS A 238 8.04 -10.10 -15.01
C LYS A 238 8.85 -9.81 -13.75
N GLN A 239 8.21 -9.19 -12.76
CA GLN A 239 8.85 -8.89 -11.50
C GLN A 239 8.88 -10.14 -10.59
N PRO A 240 9.81 -10.18 -9.62
CA PRO A 240 9.86 -11.26 -8.64
C PRO A 240 8.55 -11.43 -7.88
N ASP A 241 8.26 -12.66 -7.47
CA ASP A 241 7.11 -12.95 -6.61
C ASP A 241 7.45 -12.60 -5.16
N HIS A 242 6.71 -11.65 -4.60
CA HIS A 242 7.02 -11.07 -3.31
C HIS A 242 6.69 -12.01 -2.15
N GLU A 243 7.58 -12.07 -1.15
CA GLU A 243 7.38 -12.84 0.09
C GLU A 243 6.27 -12.30 0.99
N TRP A 244 5.73 -11.11 0.71
CA TRP A 244 4.69 -10.47 1.52
C TRP A 244 3.43 -11.30 1.68
N THR A 245 3.22 -12.23 0.78
CA THR A 245 2.09 -13.16 0.80
C THR A 245 2.40 -14.51 1.42
N ASN A 246 3.62 -14.69 1.97
CA ASN A 246 4.04 -15.94 2.61
C ASN A 246 3.50 -16.02 4.04
N GLU A 247 3.32 -17.24 4.52
CA GLU A 247 2.71 -17.55 5.83
C GLU A 247 3.57 -17.16 7.03
N CYS A 248 4.87 -17.00 6.82
CA CYS A 248 5.85 -16.90 7.90
C CYS A 248 5.90 -15.54 8.60
N ASN A 249 5.17 -14.53 8.11
CA ASN A 249 5.23 -13.19 8.70
C ASN A 249 3.87 -12.49 8.71
N THR A 250 3.10 -12.73 9.77
CA THR A 250 1.78 -12.10 9.99
C THR A 250 1.82 -10.58 9.89
N PRO A 251 2.76 -9.85 10.51
CA PRO A 251 2.78 -8.40 10.41
C PRO A 251 2.85 -7.89 8.98
N VAL A 252 3.77 -8.42 8.17
CA VAL A 252 3.94 -7.99 6.77
C VAL A 252 2.74 -8.42 5.91
N LEU A 253 2.31 -9.66 6.06
CA LEU A 253 1.12 -10.20 5.39
C LEU A 253 -0.12 -9.32 5.62
N ALA A 254 -0.37 -8.96 6.86
CA ALA A 254 -1.52 -8.14 7.24
C ALA A 254 -1.47 -6.71 6.65
N MET A 255 -0.28 -6.14 6.53
CA MET A 255 -0.10 -4.80 5.96
C MET A 255 -0.43 -4.75 4.46
N VAL A 256 -0.02 -5.77 3.68
CA VAL A 256 0.04 -5.68 2.21
C VAL A 256 -0.20 -6.98 1.45
N GLY A 257 -0.32 -8.15 2.12
CA GLY A 257 -0.14 -9.46 1.48
C GLY A 257 -1.40 -10.14 0.97
N ILE A 258 -2.62 -9.69 1.27
CA ILE A 258 -3.86 -10.33 0.83
C ILE A 258 -3.98 -10.25 -0.70
N ARG A 259 -4.41 -11.36 -1.32
CA ARG A 259 -4.80 -11.41 -2.73
C ARG A 259 -6.30 -11.62 -2.86
N SER A 260 -6.92 -10.90 -3.80
CA SER A 260 -8.36 -11.00 -4.05
C SER A 260 -8.70 -10.79 -5.52
N SER A 261 -9.94 -11.07 -5.88
CA SER A 261 -10.50 -10.91 -7.20
C SER A 261 -11.50 -9.75 -7.26
N ILE A 262 -11.87 -9.32 -8.46
CA ILE A 262 -12.96 -8.34 -8.66
C ILE A 262 -14.27 -8.85 -8.08
N LYS A 263 -14.59 -10.13 -8.32
CA LYS A 263 -15.79 -10.77 -7.80
C LYS A 263 -15.88 -10.64 -6.27
N ASP A 264 -14.82 -11.00 -5.56
CA ASP A 264 -14.82 -10.97 -4.09
C ASP A 264 -14.78 -9.55 -3.53
N LEU A 265 -14.06 -8.62 -4.18
CA LEU A 265 -14.04 -7.23 -3.72
C LEU A 265 -15.35 -6.48 -3.96
N LEU A 266 -16.16 -6.89 -4.93
CA LEU A 266 -17.53 -6.38 -5.07
C LEU A 266 -18.41 -6.87 -3.92
N ILE A 267 -18.27 -8.14 -3.49
CA ILE A 267 -18.91 -8.67 -2.27
C ILE A 267 -18.45 -7.89 -1.04
N TRP A 268 -17.12 -7.70 -0.87
CA TRP A 268 -16.55 -6.91 0.23
C TRP A 268 -17.12 -5.49 0.27
N SER A 269 -17.21 -4.83 -0.89
CA SER A 269 -17.76 -3.48 -1.02
C SER A 269 -19.23 -3.42 -0.63
N ALA A 270 -20.02 -4.37 -1.13
CA ALA A 270 -21.44 -4.50 -0.80
C ALA A 270 -21.63 -4.77 0.70
N ALA A 271 -20.86 -5.71 1.28
CA ALA A 271 -20.94 -6.05 2.71
C ALA A 271 -20.56 -4.87 3.60
N THR A 272 -19.52 -4.12 3.22
CA THR A 272 -19.11 -2.91 3.95
C THR A 272 -20.18 -1.84 3.91
N MET A 273 -20.78 -1.57 2.74
CA MET A 273 -21.85 -0.58 2.60
C MET A 273 -23.14 -1.02 3.32
N ASP A 274 -23.51 -2.28 3.19
CA ASP A 274 -24.66 -2.87 3.87
C ASP A 274 -24.54 -2.74 5.40
N ALA A 275 -23.35 -3.03 5.94
CA ALA A 275 -23.08 -2.91 7.39
C ALA A 275 -23.16 -1.48 7.92
N GLN A 276 -22.80 -0.48 7.09
CA GLN A 276 -22.71 0.92 7.52
C GLN A 276 -23.96 1.74 7.23
N TRP A 277 -24.67 1.45 6.13
CA TRP A 277 -25.77 2.26 5.60
C TRP A 277 -26.95 1.43 5.10
N GLY A 278 -26.86 0.08 5.14
CA GLY A 278 -27.93 -0.81 4.69
C GLY A 278 -29.15 -0.79 5.61
N GLU A 279 -30.30 -1.10 5.04
CA GLU A 279 -31.55 -1.35 5.78
C GLU A 279 -31.60 -2.82 6.17
N GLU A 280 -31.92 -3.14 7.45
CA GLU A 280 -32.00 -4.53 7.93
C GLU A 280 -33.00 -5.38 7.12
N SER A 281 -34.08 -4.77 6.68
CA SER A 281 -35.18 -5.43 5.97
C SER A 281 -34.92 -5.64 4.48
N LYS A 282 -33.85 -5.06 3.91
CA LYS A 282 -33.58 -5.08 2.47
C LYS A 282 -32.10 -5.30 2.18
N PRO A 283 -31.61 -6.54 2.19
CA PRO A 283 -30.23 -6.84 1.84
C PRO A 283 -29.94 -6.43 0.38
N LEU A 284 -28.70 -6.04 0.11
CA LEU A 284 -28.26 -5.70 -1.25
C LEU A 284 -28.28 -6.97 -2.13
N ALA A 285 -28.67 -6.81 -3.40
CA ALA A 285 -28.76 -7.93 -4.34
C ALA A 285 -27.41 -8.67 -4.51
N ALA A 286 -26.29 -7.94 -4.45
CA ALA A 286 -24.95 -8.54 -4.47
C ALA A 286 -24.65 -9.45 -3.27
N LEU A 287 -25.45 -9.39 -2.20
CA LEU A 287 -25.36 -10.22 -1.00
C LEU A 287 -26.47 -11.26 -0.90
N SER A 288 -27.25 -11.49 -1.95
CA SER A 288 -28.42 -12.39 -1.92
C SER A 288 -28.10 -13.85 -1.52
N ASN A 289 -26.86 -14.27 -1.74
CA ASN A 289 -26.37 -15.61 -1.37
C ASN A 289 -25.65 -15.66 -0.02
N ILE A 290 -25.63 -14.54 0.71
CA ILE A 290 -24.96 -14.42 2.01
C ILE A 290 -26.02 -14.57 3.11
N GLU A 291 -25.88 -15.59 3.93
CA GLU A 291 -26.84 -15.87 5.01
C GLU A 291 -26.81 -14.76 6.09
N MET A 292 -25.63 -14.32 6.46
CA MET A 292 -25.42 -13.25 7.43
C MET A 292 -24.15 -12.46 7.10
N ASN A 293 -24.29 -11.14 6.99
CA ASN A 293 -23.13 -10.26 6.84
C ASN A 293 -22.42 -10.06 8.19
N PRO A 294 -21.22 -10.62 8.40
CA PRO A 294 -20.52 -10.51 9.69
C PRO A 294 -20.09 -9.08 10.03
N LEU A 295 -20.12 -8.16 9.06
CA LEU A 295 -19.75 -6.76 9.27
C LEU A 295 -20.91 -5.93 9.83
N ARG A 296 -22.16 -6.39 9.78
CA ARG A 296 -23.31 -5.64 10.35
C ARG A 296 -23.15 -5.38 11.83
N GLU A 297 -22.56 -6.32 12.55
CA GLU A 297 -22.29 -6.20 13.98
C GLU A 297 -21.12 -5.25 14.30
N VAL A 298 -20.37 -4.83 13.28
CA VAL A 298 -19.17 -3.98 13.40
C VAL A 298 -19.47 -2.48 13.20
N ASN A 299 -20.64 -2.04 13.50
CA ASN A 299 -21.31 -0.73 13.31
C ASN A 299 -20.47 0.58 13.35
N SER A 300 -19.15 0.57 13.22
CA SER A 300 -18.37 1.79 13.45
C SER A 300 -17.11 1.95 12.60
N ILE A 301 -16.85 1.04 11.67
CA ILE A 301 -15.60 1.05 10.90
C ILE A 301 -15.41 2.38 10.14
N LEU A 302 -16.49 2.93 9.57
CA LEU A 302 -16.40 4.13 8.73
C LEU A 302 -16.91 5.42 9.41
N ASN A 303 -17.55 5.35 10.56
CA ASN A 303 -18.29 6.48 11.12
C ASN A 303 -17.77 7.07 12.43
N LYS A 304 -16.91 6.39 13.23
CA LYS A 304 -16.63 6.79 14.62
C LYS A 304 -15.27 7.40 14.91
N ALA A 305 -14.24 7.13 14.14
CA ALA A 305 -12.92 7.70 14.40
C ALA A 305 -12.31 8.25 13.12
N TYR A 306 -12.17 9.54 13.05
CA TYR A 306 -11.56 10.20 11.90
C TYR A 306 -10.45 11.15 12.33
N TRP A 307 -9.51 11.34 11.43
CA TRP A 307 -8.54 12.41 11.45
C TRP A 307 -8.89 13.38 10.32
N THR A 308 -9.16 14.63 10.66
CA THR A 308 -9.41 15.66 9.65
C THR A 308 -8.07 16.22 9.20
N ARG A 309 -7.80 16.14 7.90
CA ARG A 309 -6.64 16.80 7.32
C ARG A 309 -6.87 18.31 7.32
N PRO A 310 -5.97 19.11 7.91
CA PRO A 310 -6.06 20.57 7.78
C PRO A 310 -5.79 20.96 6.32
N HIS A 311 -6.71 21.65 5.70
CA HIS A 311 -6.59 22.22 4.35
C HIS A 311 -6.57 23.74 4.39
N LYS A 312 -5.90 24.34 3.41
CA LYS A 312 -5.81 25.79 3.28
C LYS A 312 -7.00 26.40 2.53
N ASP A 313 -7.77 25.62 1.76
CA ASP A 313 -8.84 26.09 0.90
C ASP A 313 -10.19 25.43 1.18
N ASP A 314 -11.27 26.23 1.14
CA ASP A 314 -12.64 25.85 1.50
C ASP A 314 -13.26 24.72 0.65
N LEU A 315 -12.87 24.54 -0.60
CA LEU A 315 -13.38 23.49 -1.49
C LEU A 315 -12.81 22.10 -1.19
N GLN A 316 -11.73 22.02 -0.40
CA GLN A 316 -11.04 20.77 -0.05
C GLN A 316 -11.29 20.35 1.41
N THR A 317 -12.14 21.08 2.12
CA THR A 317 -12.32 21.04 3.58
C THR A 317 -12.87 19.75 4.16
N LEU A 318 -13.29 18.79 3.38
CA LEU A 318 -13.98 17.59 3.87
C LEU A 318 -13.23 16.29 3.58
N SER A 319 -11.89 16.32 3.65
CA SER A 319 -11.08 15.11 3.57
C SER A 319 -10.73 14.61 4.96
N ASN A 320 -11.13 13.40 5.24
CA ASN A 320 -10.90 12.75 6.53
C ASN A 320 -10.30 11.37 6.30
N PHE A 321 -9.53 10.88 7.28
CA PHE A 321 -9.11 9.50 7.34
C PHE A 321 -9.86 8.79 8.48
N HIS A 322 -10.58 7.76 8.14
CA HIS A 322 -11.30 6.88 9.06
C HIS A 322 -10.49 5.62 9.33
N LEU A 323 -11.05 4.63 9.97
CA LEU A 323 -10.37 3.38 10.27
C LEU A 323 -9.95 2.66 8.96
N SER A 324 -8.76 2.96 8.47
CA SER A 324 -8.17 2.50 7.20
C SER A 324 -8.81 3.04 5.89
N TRP A 325 -9.77 3.95 5.96
CA TRP A 325 -10.46 4.50 4.80
C TRP A 325 -10.29 6.02 4.68
N TYR A 326 -10.07 6.50 3.45
CA TYR A 326 -10.15 7.91 3.11
C TYR A 326 -11.60 8.29 2.84
N LYS A 327 -12.00 9.48 3.28
CA LYS A 327 -13.29 10.08 2.95
C LYS A 327 -13.08 11.45 2.32
N CYS A 328 -13.72 11.69 1.19
CA CYS A 328 -13.88 13.03 0.61
C CYS A 328 -15.31 13.26 0.15
N VAL A 329 -15.61 14.49 -0.24
CA VAL A 329 -16.89 14.85 -0.85
C VAL A 329 -16.61 15.37 -2.25
N MET A 330 -17.12 14.67 -3.26
CA MET A 330 -17.06 15.14 -4.65
C MET A 330 -18.05 16.33 -4.85
N PRO A 331 -17.73 17.31 -5.70
CA PRO A 331 -16.54 17.47 -6.55
C PRO A 331 -15.25 17.70 -5.77
N SER A 332 -14.14 17.02 -6.12
CA SER A 332 -12.87 17.18 -5.43
C SER A 332 -11.70 16.62 -6.25
N SER A 333 -10.51 17.23 -6.10
CA SER A 333 -9.23 16.62 -6.50
C SER A 333 -8.77 15.54 -5.52
N MET A 334 -9.32 15.54 -4.29
CA MET A 334 -8.98 14.56 -3.24
C MET A 334 -9.43 13.14 -3.57
N VAL A 335 -10.14 12.91 -4.66
CA VAL A 335 -10.40 11.56 -5.20
C VAL A 335 -9.11 10.80 -5.51
N HIS A 336 -8.00 11.50 -5.78
CA HIS A 336 -6.68 10.92 -6.01
C HIS A 336 -5.86 10.71 -4.73
N TRP A 337 -6.38 11.12 -3.56
CA TRP A 337 -5.67 10.95 -2.29
C TRP A 337 -5.47 9.46 -1.96
N GLY A 338 -4.27 9.14 -1.50
CA GLY A 338 -3.86 7.76 -1.18
C GLY A 338 -3.50 6.90 -2.39
N SER A 339 -3.55 7.45 -3.62
CA SER A 339 -3.00 6.80 -4.82
C SER A 339 -1.54 7.21 -5.06
N TRP A 340 -0.87 6.56 -5.99
CA TRP A 340 0.46 6.99 -6.42
C TRP A 340 0.42 8.23 -7.33
N ASN A 341 -0.75 8.60 -7.83
CA ASN A 341 -1.01 9.83 -8.59
C ASN A 341 -1.23 11.04 -7.65
N MET A 342 -0.49 11.12 -6.57
CA MET A 342 -0.70 12.13 -5.50
C MET A 342 -0.41 13.56 -5.96
N SER A 343 0.35 13.76 -7.04
CA SER A 343 0.54 15.08 -7.65
C SER A 343 -0.75 15.69 -8.20
N LEU A 344 -1.77 14.85 -8.47
CA LEU A 344 -3.11 15.28 -8.87
C LEU A 344 -3.99 15.70 -7.68
N ALA A 345 -3.70 15.20 -6.49
CA ALA A 345 -4.27 15.71 -5.24
C ALA A 345 -3.37 16.84 -4.73
N ASP A 346 -3.92 17.82 -4.04
CA ASP A 346 -3.16 18.94 -3.48
C ASP A 346 -2.20 18.48 -2.34
N ASN A 347 -1.15 17.79 -2.72
CA ASN A 347 -0.11 17.29 -1.81
C ASN A 347 1.21 18.06 -1.95
N GLY A 348 1.13 19.38 -2.13
CA GLY A 348 2.30 20.23 -2.32
C GLY A 348 2.67 20.43 -3.80
N ASN A 349 1.79 20.03 -4.73
CA ASN A 349 1.91 20.44 -6.12
C ASN A 349 1.78 21.97 -6.19
N LYS A 350 2.75 22.60 -6.85
CA LYS A 350 2.79 24.06 -7.00
C LYS A 350 1.87 24.57 -8.13
N ASP A 351 1.35 23.67 -8.96
CA ASP A 351 0.46 24.03 -10.07
C ASP A 351 -1.01 23.91 -9.68
N GLN A 352 -1.49 24.90 -8.92
CA GLN A 352 -2.87 24.97 -8.47
C GLN A 352 -3.86 25.05 -9.66
N ASN A 353 -3.47 25.64 -10.79
CA ASN A 353 -4.31 25.71 -11.97
C ASN A 353 -4.56 24.33 -12.55
N TYR A 354 -3.53 23.51 -12.66
CA TYR A 354 -3.65 22.12 -13.11
C TYR A 354 -4.59 21.31 -12.20
N ILE A 355 -4.43 21.41 -10.88
CA ILE A 355 -5.31 20.74 -9.92
C ILE A 355 -6.77 21.23 -10.10
N ASN A 356 -6.96 22.54 -10.19
CA ASN A 356 -8.29 23.12 -10.32
C ASN A 356 -9.01 22.71 -11.62
N GLU A 357 -8.26 22.56 -12.72
CA GLU A 357 -8.82 22.08 -13.99
C GLU A 357 -9.25 20.62 -13.93
N ASN A 358 -8.60 19.82 -13.08
CA ASN A 358 -8.79 18.37 -12.96
C ASN A 358 -9.63 17.94 -11.75
N ILE A 359 -10.51 18.80 -11.23
CA ILE A 359 -11.44 18.43 -10.15
C ILE A 359 -12.52 17.48 -10.69
N LEU A 360 -12.53 16.23 -10.21
CA LEU A 360 -13.51 15.24 -10.61
C LEU A 360 -14.92 15.62 -10.14
N GLY A 361 -15.86 15.61 -11.06
CA GLY A 361 -17.28 15.88 -10.80
C GLY A 361 -17.63 17.36 -10.68
N ARG A 362 -16.79 18.28 -11.20
CA ARG A 362 -17.12 19.72 -11.24
C ARG A 362 -18.53 19.94 -11.82
N ASP A 363 -19.29 20.83 -11.20
CA ASP A 363 -20.68 21.16 -11.54
C ASP A 363 -21.69 19.99 -11.37
N SER A 364 -21.26 18.89 -10.74
CA SER A 364 -22.14 17.79 -10.36
C SER A 364 -22.60 17.91 -8.91
N PRO A 365 -23.72 17.27 -8.52
CA PRO A 365 -24.20 17.27 -7.14
C PRO A 365 -23.16 16.68 -6.18
N GLN A 366 -23.08 17.23 -4.98
CA GLN A 366 -22.21 16.71 -3.94
C GLN A 366 -22.57 15.29 -3.53
N GLN A 367 -21.54 14.42 -3.47
CA GLN A 367 -21.70 13.10 -2.90
C GLN A 367 -20.47 12.64 -2.10
N PRO A 368 -20.68 11.99 -0.96
CA PRO A 368 -19.59 11.40 -0.19
C PRO A 368 -19.00 10.22 -0.93
N LEU A 369 -17.67 10.14 -0.91
CA LEU A 369 -16.86 9.05 -1.40
C LEU A 369 -16.02 8.53 -0.25
N TYR A 370 -16.08 7.23 0.02
CA TYR A 370 -15.15 6.52 0.87
C TYR A 370 -14.24 5.67 -0.01
N LYS A 371 -12.95 5.82 0.17
CA LYS A 371 -11.95 5.19 -0.68
C LYS A 371 -10.88 4.48 0.15
N ILE A 372 -10.44 3.33 -0.33
CA ILE A 372 -9.20 2.70 0.11
C ILE A 372 -8.38 2.31 -1.11
N THR A 373 -7.07 2.50 -1.03
CA THR A 373 -6.14 2.20 -2.11
C THR A 373 -5.07 1.23 -1.66
N GLY A 374 -4.53 0.49 -2.60
CA GLY A 374 -3.38 -0.36 -2.42
C GLY A 374 -2.32 -0.03 -3.46
N ILE A 375 -1.08 0.16 -3.01
CA ILE A 375 0.05 0.50 -3.88
C ILE A 375 1.24 -0.36 -3.48
N GLY A 376 1.84 -0.99 -4.46
CA GLY A 376 3.08 -1.75 -4.32
C GLY A 376 3.58 -2.20 -5.69
N PHE A 377 4.82 -2.68 -5.77
CA PHE A 377 5.37 -3.16 -7.05
C PHE A 377 4.56 -4.32 -7.63
N CYS A 378 4.02 -5.15 -6.76
CA CYS A 378 3.21 -6.31 -7.14
C CYS A 378 1.80 -5.93 -7.64
N GLY A 379 1.37 -4.68 -7.48
CA GLY A 379 0.05 -4.27 -7.96
C GLY A 379 -0.42 -2.93 -7.41
N THR A 380 -1.50 -2.45 -8.02
CA THR A 380 -2.29 -1.31 -7.56
C THR A 380 -3.74 -1.72 -7.40
N ALA A 381 -4.44 -1.11 -6.46
CA ALA A 381 -5.84 -1.40 -6.21
C ALA A 381 -6.59 -0.16 -5.70
N SER A 382 -7.86 -0.04 -6.06
CA SER A 382 -8.73 1.05 -5.61
C SER A 382 -10.15 0.53 -5.39
N VAL A 383 -10.69 0.76 -4.19
CA VAL A 383 -12.10 0.53 -3.85
C VAL A 383 -12.73 1.86 -3.48
N ASN A 384 -13.76 2.24 -4.20
CA ASN A 384 -14.46 3.52 -4.05
C ASN A 384 -15.93 3.26 -3.76
N LEU A 385 -16.42 3.69 -2.59
CA LEU A 385 -17.78 3.45 -2.10
C LEU A 385 -18.60 4.75 -2.12
N PHE A 386 -19.81 4.68 -2.64
CA PHE A 386 -20.76 5.78 -2.75
C PHE A 386 -22.04 5.44 -1.99
N PRO A 387 -22.14 5.80 -0.69
CA PRO A 387 -23.24 5.39 0.17
C PRO A 387 -24.63 5.84 -0.30
N LYS A 388 -24.75 7.04 -0.87
CA LYS A 388 -26.04 7.58 -1.30
C LYS A 388 -26.76 6.74 -2.35
N THR A 389 -25.99 6.01 -3.14
CA THR A 389 -26.51 5.19 -4.23
C THR A 389 -26.19 3.72 -4.04
N MET A 390 -25.63 3.32 -2.88
CA MET A 390 -25.14 1.97 -2.62
C MET A 390 -24.35 1.44 -3.81
N SER A 391 -23.37 2.23 -4.26
CA SER A 391 -22.55 1.95 -5.45
C SER A 391 -21.09 1.81 -5.08
N ALA A 392 -20.36 1.01 -5.85
CA ALA A 392 -18.92 0.87 -5.70
C ALA A 392 -18.23 0.79 -7.08
N VAL A 393 -17.04 1.36 -7.15
CA VAL A 393 -16.10 1.19 -8.25
C VAL A 393 -14.85 0.51 -7.71
N VAL A 394 -14.58 -0.69 -8.15
CA VAL A 394 -13.44 -1.53 -7.74
C VAL A 394 -12.51 -1.69 -8.93
N VAL A 395 -11.22 -1.44 -8.74
CA VAL A 395 -10.19 -1.57 -9.77
C VAL A 395 -8.96 -2.25 -9.21
N LEU A 396 -8.41 -3.21 -9.95
CA LEU A 396 -7.18 -3.95 -9.64
C LEU A 396 -6.22 -3.86 -10.83
N GLY A 397 -4.95 -3.54 -10.57
CA GLY A 397 -3.88 -3.47 -11.57
C GLY A 397 -2.69 -4.36 -11.21
N SER A 398 -2.10 -5.03 -12.19
CA SER A 398 -0.94 -5.90 -12.00
C SER A 398 0.37 -5.16 -12.24
N GLY A 399 0.98 -4.65 -11.18
CA GLY A 399 2.25 -3.93 -11.24
C GLY A 399 2.11 -2.41 -11.07
N LEU A 400 3.25 -1.77 -10.86
CA LEU A 400 3.39 -0.32 -10.71
C LEU A 400 4.63 0.14 -11.49
N ASN A 401 4.50 1.16 -12.36
CA ASN A 401 5.61 1.62 -13.18
C ASN A 401 5.67 3.15 -13.33
N THR A 402 4.77 3.76 -14.10
CA THR A 402 4.81 5.20 -14.39
C THR A 402 3.50 5.94 -14.10
N GLY A 403 2.72 5.45 -13.13
CA GLY A 403 1.44 5.99 -12.69
C GLY A 403 0.61 4.90 -12.05
N ASP A 404 -0.44 5.27 -11.34
CA ASP A 404 -1.38 4.35 -10.71
C ASP A 404 -2.57 4.08 -11.64
N PRO A 405 -2.57 2.95 -12.38
CA PRO A 405 -3.63 2.65 -13.34
C PRO A 405 -4.98 2.38 -12.65
N SER A 406 -4.98 1.94 -11.38
CA SER A 406 -6.22 1.66 -10.66
C SER A 406 -6.97 2.95 -10.31
N ASP A 407 -6.24 3.99 -9.97
CA ASP A 407 -6.80 5.30 -9.65
C ASP A 407 -7.35 6.01 -10.91
N PHE A 408 -6.60 6.04 -12.01
CA PHE A 408 -7.06 6.59 -13.28
C PHE A 408 -8.30 5.86 -13.81
N THR A 409 -8.28 4.52 -13.77
CA THR A 409 -9.42 3.71 -14.21
C THR A 409 -10.65 3.96 -13.33
N ALA A 410 -10.46 4.08 -12.01
CA ALA A 410 -11.55 4.42 -11.10
C ALA A 410 -12.15 5.79 -11.44
N ALA A 411 -11.33 6.82 -11.71
CA ALA A 411 -11.82 8.14 -12.12
C ALA A 411 -12.62 8.10 -13.42
N ILE A 412 -12.18 7.33 -14.43
CA ILE A 412 -12.90 7.12 -15.69
C ILE A 412 -14.27 6.47 -15.42
N MET A 413 -14.28 5.39 -14.63
CA MET A 413 -15.51 4.65 -14.34
C MET A 413 -16.49 5.43 -13.46
N ILE A 414 -16.01 6.22 -12.50
CA ILE A 414 -16.85 7.11 -11.68
C ILE A 414 -17.55 8.15 -12.55
N GLN A 415 -16.83 8.77 -13.50
CA GLN A 415 -17.41 9.72 -14.43
C GLN A 415 -18.52 9.09 -15.29
N ALA A 416 -18.29 7.91 -15.81
CA ALA A 416 -19.24 7.17 -16.64
C ALA A 416 -20.45 6.67 -15.84
N LEU A 417 -20.22 6.14 -14.62
CA LEU A 417 -21.27 5.61 -13.75
C LEU A 417 -22.30 6.70 -13.39
N PHE A 418 -21.82 7.86 -12.98
CA PHE A 418 -22.67 8.95 -12.48
C PHE A 418 -23.01 10.00 -13.54
N ASP A 419 -22.61 9.80 -14.79
CA ASP A 419 -22.80 10.76 -15.89
C ASP A 419 -22.41 12.18 -15.48
N LEU A 420 -21.18 12.33 -14.96
CA LEU A 420 -20.73 13.60 -14.39
C LEU A 420 -20.69 14.70 -15.44
N LYS A 421 -21.18 15.91 -15.10
CA LYS A 421 -21.41 16.99 -16.06
C LYS A 421 -20.16 17.48 -16.77
N LYS A 422 -19.10 17.74 -16.04
CA LYS A 422 -17.80 18.11 -16.61
C LYS A 422 -16.87 16.92 -16.52
N GLN A 423 -16.86 16.09 -17.57
CA GLN A 423 -15.92 14.99 -17.65
C GLN A 423 -14.51 15.52 -17.93
N ILE A 424 -13.55 14.96 -17.26
CA ILE A 424 -12.13 15.23 -17.42
C ILE A 424 -11.57 14.19 -18.38
N ASP A 425 -10.76 14.64 -19.34
CA ASP A 425 -9.92 13.71 -20.12
C ASP A 425 -8.77 13.22 -19.24
N ILE A 426 -8.79 11.93 -18.91
CA ILE A 426 -7.81 11.31 -18.02
C ILE A 426 -6.45 11.06 -18.74
N ILE A 427 -6.43 10.96 -20.06
CA ILE A 427 -5.21 10.60 -20.80
C ILE A 427 -4.09 11.64 -20.67
N PRO A 428 -4.35 12.96 -20.72
CA PRO A 428 -3.34 13.97 -20.39
C PRO A 428 -2.78 13.83 -18.97
N MET A 429 -3.64 13.49 -17.99
CA MET A 429 -3.22 13.27 -16.60
C MET A 429 -2.27 12.07 -16.47
N VAL A 430 -2.56 10.97 -17.17
CA VAL A 430 -1.68 9.79 -17.22
C VAL A 430 -0.31 10.17 -17.80
N SER A 431 -0.30 10.98 -18.86
CA SER A 431 0.94 11.44 -19.48
C SER A 431 1.75 12.34 -18.55
N TYR A 432 1.08 13.26 -17.86
CA TYR A 432 1.70 14.15 -16.87
C TYR A 432 2.36 13.36 -15.73
N GLU A 433 1.63 12.43 -15.10
CA GLU A 433 2.17 11.60 -14.02
C GLU A 433 3.36 10.74 -14.50
N ARG A 434 3.27 10.18 -15.70
CA ARG A 434 4.38 9.44 -16.29
C ARG A 434 5.64 10.31 -16.43
N GLU A 435 5.50 11.53 -16.95
CA GLU A 435 6.62 12.46 -17.10
C GLU A 435 7.21 12.86 -15.74
N MET A 436 6.34 13.13 -14.76
CA MET A 436 6.76 13.42 -13.38
C MET A 436 7.59 12.27 -12.79
N ARG A 437 7.12 11.03 -12.88
CA ARG A 437 7.84 9.86 -12.37
C ARG A 437 9.20 9.64 -13.05
N LEU A 438 9.27 9.81 -14.36
CA LEU A 438 10.53 9.71 -15.08
C LEU A 438 11.50 10.84 -14.71
N ARG A 439 10.98 12.03 -14.46
CA ARG A 439 11.77 13.19 -13.98
C ARG A 439 12.28 12.95 -12.56
N ASP A 440 11.45 12.46 -11.66
CA ASP A 440 11.83 12.15 -10.28
C ASP A 440 12.96 11.12 -10.24
N TRP A 441 12.85 10.07 -11.06
CA TRP A 441 13.93 9.09 -11.22
C TRP A 441 15.23 9.71 -11.76
N LYS A 442 15.11 10.59 -12.76
CA LYS A 442 16.29 11.31 -13.30
C LYS A 442 16.92 12.22 -12.23
N SER A 443 16.10 12.90 -11.43
CA SER A 443 16.58 13.73 -10.32
C SER A 443 17.33 12.89 -9.29
N LEU A 444 16.73 11.79 -8.83
CA LEU A 444 17.34 10.84 -7.89
C LEU A 444 18.72 10.38 -8.38
N LYS A 445 18.83 9.99 -9.64
CA LYS A 445 20.10 9.58 -10.26
C LYS A 445 21.11 10.73 -10.34
N ASN A 446 20.66 11.93 -10.68
CA ASN A 446 21.53 13.11 -10.73
C ASN A 446 22.05 13.46 -9.34
N ASP A 447 21.21 13.43 -8.32
CA ASP A 447 21.60 13.70 -6.93
C ASP A 447 22.59 12.64 -6.43
N TRP A 448 22.35 11.36 -6.75
CA TRP A 448 23.29 10.29 -6.43
C TRP A 448 24.65 10.52 -7.10
N ASN A 449 24.68 10.84 -8.40
CA ASN A 449 25.93 11.11 -9.12
C ASN A 449 26.66 12.34 -8.61
N LYS A 450 25.94 13.42 -8.25
CA LYS A 450 26.50 14.69 -7.80
C LYS A 450 27.29 14.55 -6.49
N HIS A 451 26.87 13.65 -5.62
CA HIS A 451 27.48 13.45 -4.30
C HIS A 451 28.48 12.27 -4.30
N ARG A 452 28.62 11.58 -5.41
CA ARG A 452 29.57 10.49 -5.57
C ARG A 452 30.97 11.03 -5.85
N ASP A 453 31.96 10.53 -5.11
CA ASP A 453 33.39 10.81 -5.38
C ASP A 453 34.19 9.50 -5.36
N ILE A 454 34.39 8.93 -6.55
CA ILE A 454 35.17 7.70 -6.75
C ILE A 454 36.69 7.93 -6.62
N TYR A 455 37.14 9.18 -6.54
CA TYR A 455 38.56 9.53 -6.36
C TYR A 455 38.91 9.82 -4.91
N SER A 456 37.94 9.80 -4.00
CA SER A 456 38.19 9.88 -2.57
C SER A 456 38.95 8.61 -2.09
N VAL A 457 39.48 8.66 -0.87
CA VAL A 457 40.29 7.56 -0.33
C VAL A 457 39.42 6.35 -0.08
N GLU A 458 39.67 5.26 -0.82
CA GLU A 458 39.10 3.95 -0.56
C GLU A 458 40.05 3.17 0.37
N HIS A 459 39.55 2.83 1.55
CA HIS A 459 40.28 2.00 2.51
C HIS A 459 40.18 0.51 2.18
N PRO A 460 41.11 -0.35 2.66
CA PRO A 460 41.06 -1.78 2.40
C PRO A 460 39.72 -2.42 2.82
N ALA A 461 39.11 -3.23 1.95
CA ALA A 461 37.82 -3.87 2.16
C ALA A 461 37.74 -4.62 3.52
N LYS A 462 38.85 -5.24 3.98
CA LYS A 462 38.94 -5.95 5.26
C LYS A 462 38.58 -5.08 6.49
N GLU A 463 38.71 -3.76 6.40
CA GLU A 463 38.41 -2.87 7.52
C GLU A 463 36.91 -2.77 7.78
N TYR A 464 36.10 -2.92 6.75
CA TYR A 464 34.64 -2.85 6.80
C TYR A 464 33.97 -4.19 7.14
N VAL A 465 34.69 -5.30 6.99
CA VAL A 465 34.16 -6.65 7.28
C VAL A 465 33.75 -6.75 8.74
N GLY A 466 32.57 -7.31 8.99
CA GLY A 466 32.02 -7.54 10.32
C GLY A 466 30.50 -7.51 10.37
N GLU A 467 29.98 -7.72 11.55
CA GLU A 467 28.55 -7.61 11.86
C GLU A 467 28.25 -6.27 12.52
N TYR A 468 27.16 -5.65 12.09
CA TYR A 468 26.69 -4.35 12.56
C TYR A 468 25.25 -4.45 13.02
N THR A 469 24.96 -4.11 14.27
CA THR A 469 23.62 -4.26 14.86
C THR A 469 23.00 -2.92 15.20
N GLY A 470 21.73 -2.74 14.83
CA GLY A 470 20.95 -1.54 15.10
C GLY A 470 19.49 -1.72 14.62
N LEU A 471 18.56 -0.94 15.11
CA LEU A 471 17.14 -1.01 14.76
C LEU A 471 16.53 -2.42 14.80
N GLY A 472 17.00 -3.27 15.71
CA GLY A 472 16.52 -4.65 15.82
C GLY A 472 16.93 -5.58 14.66
N ILE A 473 17.87 -5.17 13.80
CA ILE A 473 18.38 -5.98 12.69
C ILE A 473 19.91 -6.05 12.70
N THR A 474 20.47 -7.01 11.97
CA THR A 474 21.89 -7.20 11.76
C THR A 474 22.25 -7.01 10.29
N LEU A 475 23.26 -6.18 10.04
CA LEU A 475 23.90 -6.01 8.74
C LEU A 475 25.26 -6.73 8.78
N THR A 476 25.45 -7.75 7.97
CA THR A 476 26.74 -8.44 7.83
C THR A 476 27.42 -7.94 6.57
N VAL A 477 28.63 -7.38 6.73
CA VAL A 477 29.50 -6.98 5.62
C VAL A 477 30.65 -7.96 5.51
N ARG A 478 30.84 -8.50 4.32
CA ARG A 478 31.95 -9.45 4.03
C ARG A 478 32.67 -9.07 2.74
N ALA A 479 33.91 -9.53 2.62
CA ALA A 479 34.65 -9.42 1.37
C ALA A 479 34.04 -10.36 0.32
N ASN A 480 33.93 -9.89 -0.92
CA ASN A 480 33.50 -10.71 -2.04
C ASN A 480 34.65 -11.70 -2.39
N ALA A 481 34.34 -12.98 -2.41
CA ALA A 481 35.33 -14.02 -2.69
C ALA A 481 35.82 -14.03 -4.17
N VAL A 482 35.06 -13.37 -5.08
CA VAL A 482 35.32 -13.39 -6.53
C VAL A 482 35.88 -12.04 -7.03
N SER A 483 35.54 -10.95 -6.37
CA SER A 483 35.99 -9.60 -6.69
C SER A 483 36.56 -8.92 -5.44
N GLU A 484 37.40 -7.89 -5.59
CA GLU A 484 37.96 -7.14 -4.44
C GLU A 484 36.93 -6.28 -3.69
N GLY A 485 35.61 -6.44 -4.00
CA GLY A 485 34.51 -5.65 -3.44
C GLY A 485 33.98 -6.16 -2.10
N LEU A 486 32.94 -5.49 -1.64
CA LEU A 486 32.19 -5.81 -0.43
C LEU A 486 30.79 -6.32 -0.76
N GLN A 487 30.22 -7.12 0.14
CA GLN A 487 28.87 -7.64 0.09
C GLN A 487 28.13 -7.35 1.38
N LEU A 488 26.85 -7.02 1.27
CA LEU A 488 25.93 -6.77 2.36
C LEU A 488 24.89 -7.89 2.46
N ILE A 489 24.71 -8.42 3.66
CA ILE A 489 23.71 -9.43 3.99
C ILE A 489 22.85 -8.90 5.12
N PHE A 490 21.53 -8.98 4.97
CA PHE A 490 20.57 -8.57 5.98
C PHE A 490 20.13 -9.76 6.83
N ASN A 491 20.26 -9.69 8.16
CA ASN A 491 19.83 -10.71 9.11
C ASN A 491 20.28 -12.14 8.76
N GLY A 492 21.50 -12.30 8.23
CA GLY A 492 22.06 -13.60 7.83
C GLY A 492 21.39 -14.25 6.61
N ARG A 493 20.54 -13.54 5.88
CA ARG A 493 19.83 -14.05 4.70
C ARG A 493 20.72 -13.98 3.44
N GLU A 494 21.48 -15.03 3.18
CA GLU A 494 22.44 -15.13 2.06
C GLU A 494 21.76 -14.96 0.68
N GLU A 495 20.51 -15.39 0.55
CA GLU A 495 19.76 -15.35 -0.71
C GLU A 495 19.37 -13.92 -1.17
N ILE A 496 19.53 -12.92 -0.32
CA ILE A 496 19.28 -11.50 -0.64
C ILE A 496 20.54 -10.66 -0.52
N MET A 497 21.71 -11.29 -0.58
CA MET A 497 22.98 -10.60 -0.56
C MET A 497 23.08 -9.56 -1.68
N GLN A 498 23.56 -8.36 -1.35
CA GLN A 498 23.80 -7.28 -2.28
C GLN A 498 25.27 -6.94 -2.38
N ASN A 499 25.76 -6.67 -3.59
CA ASN A 499 27.10 -6.11 -3.76
C ASN A 499 27.09 -4.65 -3.35
N LEU A 500 28.15 -4.23 -2.65
CA LEU A 500 28.37 -2.84 -2.28
C LEU A 500 29.24 -2.16 -3.34
N GLU A 501 28.73 -1.08 -3.92
CA GLU A 501 29.45 -0.23 -4.86
C GLU A 501 30.06 0.96 -4.10
N TYR A 502 31.38 1.18 -4.26
CA TYR A 502 32.05 2.33 -3.66
C TYR A 502 31.42 3.64 -4.11
N TYR A 503 31.06 4.49 -3.17
CA TYR A 503 30.33 5.73 -3.43
C TYR A 503 31.18 6.97 -3.15
N ASN A 504 31.74 7.04 -1.96
CA ASN A 504 32.58 8.13 -1.46
C ASN A 504 33.39 7.61 -0.26
N GLU A 505 34.29 8.40 0.36
CA GLU A 505 35.06 8.02 1.53
C GLU A 505 34.17 7.37 2.62
N ASP A 506 34.50 6.12 2.97
CA ASP A 506 33.73 5.29 3.92
C ASP A 506 32.23 5.09 3.59
N MET A 507 31.79 5.41 2.34
CA MET A 507 30.40 5.24 1.90
C MET A 507 30.30 4.23 0.77
N TYR A 508 29.26 3.38 0.86
CA TYR A 508 28.96 2.36 -0.14
C TYR A 508 27.47 2.33 -0.45
N SER A 509 27.13 2.16 -1.73
CA SER A 509 25.75 2.01 -2.21
C SER A 509 25.45 0.53 -2.44
N TYR A 510 24.26 0.08 -2.02
CA TYR A 510 23.77 -1.28 -2.28
C TYR A 510 22.58 -1.31 -3.23
N GLN A 511 22.07 -0.14 -3.63
CA GLN A 511 20.94 -0.04 -4.54
C GLN A 511 21.36 0.07 -6.01
N PRO A 512 20.62 -0.54 -6.93
CA PRO A 512 20.80 -0.26 -8.35
C PRO A 512 20.38 1.17 -8.67
N ILE A 513 21.28 1.96 -9.24
CA ILE A 513 20.98 3.31 -9.73
C ILE A 513 20.47 3.33 -11.18
N ASN A 514 20.30 2.18 -11.78
CA ASN A 514 19.67 1.98 -13.07
C ASN A 514 18.21 1.61 -12.88
N ARG A 515 17.28 2.41 -13.43
CA ARG A 515 15.83 2.21 -13.29
C ARG A 515 15.37 0.82 -13.72
N ASP A 516 15.87 0.31 -14.84
CA ASP A 516 15.43 -0.99 -15.34
C ASP A 516 15.91 -2.14 -14.45
N ASN A 517 17.12 -2.06 -13.90
CA ASN A 517 17.62 -3.03 -12.91
C ASN A 517 16.80 -2.95 -11.60
N TRP A 518 16.46 -1.74 -11.21
CA TRP A 518 15.61 -1.50 -10.04
C TRP A 518 14.20 -2.10 -10.20
N LEU A 519 13.58 -1.90 -11.37
CA LEU A 519 12.30 -2.54 -11.72
C LEU A 519 12.40 -4.06 -11.79
N ARG A 520 13.49 -4.60 -12.38
CA ARG A 520 13.71 -6.06 -12.45
C ARG A 520 13.83 -6.70 -11.07
N GLY A 521 14.47 -6.02 -10.14
CA GLY A 521 14.64 -6.48 -8.77
C GLY A 521 13.42 -6.27 -7.87
N GLY A 522 12.36 -5.61 -8.34
CA GLY A 522 11.17 -5.34 -7.51
C GLY A 522 11.51 -4.56 -6.23
N TRP A 523 12.42 -3.58 -6.34
CA TRP A 523 12.82 -2.75 -5.22
C TRP A 523 11.71 -1.79 -4.80
N LEU A 524 11.64 -1.47 -3.50
CA LEU A 524 10.74 -0.43 -2.99
C LEU A 524 11.05 0.92 -3.64
N ASP A 525 10.00 1.73 -3.86
CA ASP A 525 10.13 3.08 -4.39
C ASP A 525 10.71 4.00 -3.31
N TRP A 526 11.95 4.42 -3.52
CA TRP A 526 12.64 5.32 -2.62
C TRP A 526 12.88 6.64 -3.35
N ASP A 527 12.34 7.65 -2.80
CA ASP A 527 12.41 8.99 -3.35
C ASP A 527 13.65 9.78 -2.88
N HIS A 528 14.56 9.12 -2.16
CA HIS A 528 15.80 9.71 -1.68
C HIS A 528 16.98 8.74 -1.78
N PHE A 529 18.01 9.12 -2.54
CA PHE A 529 19.16 8.23 -2.83
C PHE A 529 19.94 7.76 -1.59
N MET A 530 19.93 8.56 -0.50
CA MET A 530 20.64 8.19 0.74
C MET A 530 20.12 6.93 1.42
N VAL A 531 18.88 6.52 1.14
CA VAL A 531 18.30 5.27 1.67
C VAL A 531 19.08 4.04 1.18
N GLY A 532 19.69 4.12 0.00
CA GLY A 532 20.54 3.07 -0.57
C GLY A 532 22.01 3.13 -0.17
N ILE A 533 22.41 4.06 0.72
CA ILE A 533 23.81 4.29 1.06
C ILE A 533 24.09 3.94 2.52
N LEU A 534 25.14 3.16 2.73
CA LEU A 534 25.75 2.89 4.03
C LEU A 534 26.95 3.79 4.22
N HIS A 535 27.03 4.49 5.39
CA HIS A 535 28.17 5.32 5.74
C HIS A 535 28.87 4.75 6.99
N PHE A 536 30.02 4.13 6.80
CA PHE A 536 30.84 3.58 7.88
C PHE A 536 31.45 4.68 8.74
N LYS A 537 31.46 4.47 10.03
CA LYS A 537 31.96 5.43 11.03
C LYS A 537 33.24 4.93 11.64
N ARG A 538 34.23 5.81 11.72
CA ARG A 538 35.53 5.51 12.35
C ARG A 538 35.66 6.11 13.73
N LYS A 539 36.30 5.35 14.63
CA LYS A 539 36.76 5.81 15.93
C LYS A 539 38.22 5.39 16.10
N ASN A 540 39.10 6.35 16.33
CA ASN A 540 40.53 6.11 16.41
C ASN A 540 41.12 5.40 15.18
N GLY A 541 40.65 5.76 13.98
CA GLY A 541 41.09 5.17 12.71
C GLY A 541 40.44 3.80 12.34
N LEU A 542 39.73 3.16 13.26
CA LEU A 542 39.09 1.86 13.05
C LEU A 542 37.59 2.03 12.80
N VAL A 543 37.03 1.23 11.89
CA VAL A 543 35.58 1.18 11.65
C VAL A 543 34.87 0.66 12.90
N SER A 544 34.03 1.47 13.50
CA SER A 544 33.30 1.21 14.76
C SER A 544 31.81 1.01 14.59
N GLY A 545 31.25 1.36 13.42
CA GLY A 545 29.85 1.23 13.13
C GLY A 545 29.53 1.67 11.71
N VAL A 546 28.25 1.61 11.35
CA VAL A 546 27.72 2.10 10.08
C VAL A 546 26.44 2.87 10.36
N THR A 547 26.24 3.98 9.66
CA THR A 547 24.95 4.70 9.68
C THR A 547 24.19 4.45 8.39
N TRP A 548 22.89 4.28 8.52
CA TRP A 548 21.97 4.04 7.43
C TRP A 548 20.73 4.92 7.53
N VAL A 549 20.39 5.63 6.45
CA VAL A 549 19.11 6.35 6.32
C VAL A 549 18.05 5.33 5.95
N TRP A 550 17.38 4.79 6.94
CA TRP A 550 16.45 3.65 6.85
C TRP A 550 15.03 4.06 6.42
N GLU A 551 14.73 5.35 6.44
CA GLU A 551 13.45 5.92 6.01
C GLU A 551 13.66 7.38 5.56
N ARG A 552 12.88 7.85 4.59
CA ARG A 552 12.93 9.22 4.11
C ARG A 552 12.65 10.22 5.24
N GLY A 553 13.45 11.29 5.28
CA GLY A 553 13.30 12.36 6.28
C GLY A 553 13.70 11.96 7.70
N CYS A 554 14.12 10.72 7.92
CA CYS A 554 14.66 10.27 9.19
C CYS A 554 16.16 10.56 9.31
N ASP A 555 16.64 10.76 10.54
CA ASP A 555 18.08 10.72 10.81
C ASP A 555 18.60 9.31 10.57
N ALA A 556 19.84 9.23 10.09
CA ALA A 556 20.49 7.94 9.90
C ALA A 556 20.63 7.21 11.25
N ALA A 557 20.17 5.97 11.31
CA ALA A 557 20.38 5.13 12.48
C ALA A 557 21.81 4.59 12.50
N LEU A 558 22.38 4.49 13.70
CA LEU A 558 23.70 3.90 13.93
C LEU A 558 23.55 2.39 14.21
N PHE A 559 24.30 1.62 13.46
CA PHE A 559 24.53 0.19 13.67
C PHE A 559 25.95 0.01 14.22
N ASN A 560 26.07 -0.47 15.42
CA ASN A 560 27.37 -0.67 16.06
C ASN A 560 28.05 -1.93 15.56
N LYS A 561 29.35 -1.84 15.28
CA LYS A 561 30.17 -3.00 14.92
C LYS A 561 30.33 -3.93 16.12
N GLY A 562 30.02 -5.23 15.94
CA GLY A 562 30.25 -6.24 16.96
C GLY A 562 31.75 -6.37 17.27
N ASN A 563 32.10 -6.73 18.50
CA ASN A 563 33.45 -7.12 18.84
C ASN A 563 33.72 -8.48 18.18
N THR A 564 34.55 -8.50 17.15
CA THR A 564 35.08 -9.74 16.55
C THR A 564 36.19 -10.31 17.40
#